data_320fbdab76eb1f1e10bc7deee2087f06
#
_entry.id   320fbdab76eb1f1e10bc7deee2087f06
#
_cell.length_a   1.000
_cell.length_b   1.000
_cell.length_c   1.000
_cell.angle_alpha   90.00
_cell.angle_beta   90.00
_cell.angle_gamma   90.00
#
_symmetry.space_group_name_H-M   'P 1'
#
loop_
_entity.id
_entity.type
_entity.pdbx_description
1 polymer ?
#
loop_
_entity_poly.entity_id
_entity_poly.type
_entity_poly.pdbx_seq_one_letter_code
_entity_poly.pdbx_strand_id
1 'polypeptide(L)'
;MEYEKTLQNIGLSKSEANIYLSALQLGKSLPANLAKKSGVKRPTLYKHLPRLKDLCLISETVIGKRKYLVAEDPQTYLDNKRNELKSFENTIPELRLLLNTMQIKPKIIFYEGFEGLKKLYMETLKEKKPILEFVSLENISAEIEFHSRNYYIPQRINRKIPIKIILSGKTSSEFIKLKTSSWELRAVKVINENKFPIPLDCYIYGNNVSFALYRKDSEPVGIIIHSVELSTLMKSLFSFVWEKS
;
A
#
# COMPACT_ATOMS: atom_id res chain seq x y z
N MET A 1 32.13 0.90 8.20
CA MET A 1 32.32 0.18 6.92
C MET A 1 30.93 -0.13 6.33
N GLU A 2 30.83 -0.26 5.02
CA GLU A 2 29.54 -0.52 4.33
C GLU A 2 28.87 -1.82 4.82
N TYR A 3 29.61 -2.90 4.94
CA TYR A 3 29.12 -4.19 5.45
C TYR A 3 28.55 -4.12 6.86
N GLU A 4 29.13 -3.32 7.76
CA GLU A 4 28.64 -3.14 9.13
C GLU A 4 27.25 -2.49 9.14
N LYS A 5 27.06 -1.44 8.31
CA LYS A 5 25.74 -0.78 8.16
C LYS A 5 24.68 -1.73 7.59
N THR A 6 25.05 -2.51 6.59
CA THR A 6 24.13 -3.50 5.99
C THR A 6 23.68 -4.53 7.03
N LEU A 7 24.59 -5.06 7.85
CA LEU A 7 24.26 -5.99 8.92
C LEU A 7 23.38 -5.35 10.02
N GLN A 8 23.60 -4.06 10.33
CA GLN A 8 22.74 -3.34 11.26
C GLN A 8 21.33 -3.12 10.70
N ASN A 9 21.20 -2.84 9.41
CA ASN A 9 19.89 -2.66 8.75
C ASN A 9 19.03 -3.93 8.76
N ILE A 10 19.62 -5.10 8.82
CA ILE A 10 18.93 -6.38 8.99
C ILE A 10 18.70 -6.77 10.46
N GLY A 11 18.97 -5.84 11.39
CA GLY A 11 18.61 -5.94 12.80
C GLY A 11 19.73 -6.43 13.73
N LEU A 12 20.99 -6.52 13.29
CA LEU A 12 22.11 -6.80 14.18
C LEU A 12 22.52 -5.52 14.93
N SER A 13 22.86 -5.66 16.19
CA SER A 13 23.57 -4.59 16.90
C SER A 13 24.99 -4.41 16.34
N LYS A 14 25.60 -3.26 16.59
CA LYS A 14 26.98 -2.99 16.19
C LYS A 14 27.95 -4.07 16.67
N SER A 15 27.78 -4.53 17.93
CA SER A 15 28.62 -5.59 18.49
C SER A 15 28.42 -6.93 17.77
N GLU A 16 27.22 -7.31 17.46
CA GLU A 16 26.89 -8.53 16.71
C GLU A 16 27.46 -8.51 15.30
N ALA A 17 27.29 -7.37 14.59
CA ALA A 17 27.88 -7.20 13.27
C ALA A 17 29.42 -7.36 13.30
N ASN A 18 30.09 -6.74 14.27
CA ASN A 18 31.54 -6.85 14.41
C ASN A 18 32.00 -8.26 14.78
N ILE A 19 31.25 -8.96 15.64
CA ILE A 19 31.53 -10.36 15.99
C ILE A 19 31.42 -11.24 14.73
N TYR A 20 30.35 -11.12 13.97
CA TYR A 20 30.13 -11.91 12.77
C TYR A 20 31.18 -11.63 11.67
N LEU A 21 31.47 -10.37 11.38
CA LEU A 21 32.50 -9.97 10.41
C LEU A 21 33.90 -10.48 10.82
N SER A 22 34.20 -10.45 12.12
CA SER A 22 35.44 -10.99 12.63
C SER A 22 35.51 -12.52 12.54
N ALA A 23 34.39 -13.20 12.75
CA ALA A 23 34.28 -14.65 12.60
C ALA A 23 34.47 -15.08 11.14
N LEU A 24 33.91 -14.35 10.17
CA LEU A 24 34.12 -14.59 8.74
C LEU A 24 35.59 -14.47 8.35
N GLN A 25 36.32 -13.48 8.93
CA GLN A 25 37.77 -13.28 8.67
C GLN A 25 38.67 -14.33 9.32
N LEU A 26 38.27 -14.82 10.50
CA LEU A 26 39.08 -15.76 11.26
C LEU A 26 38.82 -17.23 10.87
N GLY A 27 37.68 -17.50 10.26
CA GLY A 27 37.18 -18.87 10.12
C GLY A 27 36.95 -19.51 11.48
N LYS A 28 37.33 -20.77 11.61
CA LYS A 28 37.22 -21.51 12.89
C LYS A 28 38.18 -20.94 13.95
N SER A 29 37.64 -20.43 15.04
CA SER A 29 38.42 -19.74 16.06
C SER A 29 37.94 -20.05 17.49
N LEU A 30 38.88 -19.92 18.45
CA LEU A 30 38.50 -19.96 19.86
C LEU A 30 37.74 -18.68 20.26
N PRO A 31 36.78 -18.76 21.21
CA PRO A 31 36.04 -17.56 21.65
C PRO A 31 36.93 -16.40 22.11
N ALA A 32 38.11 -16.72 22.72
CA ALA A 32 39.07 -15.67 23.15
C ALA A 32 39.64 -14.90 21.97
N ASN A 33 39.98 -15.58 20.87
CA ASN A 33 40.52 -14.96 19.67
C ASN A 33 39.47 -14.12 18.93
N LEU A 34 38.24 -14.64 18.86
CA LEU A 34 37.12 -13.90 18.26
C LEU A 34 36.77 -12.65 19.06
N ALA A 35 36.73 -12.72 20.40
CA ALA A 35 36.52 -11.54 21.24
C ALA A 35 37.58 -10.47 21.02
N LYS A 36 38.85 -10.87 20.98
CA LYS A 36 39.99 -9.95 20.72
C LYS A 36 39.89 -9.29 19.33
N LYS A 37 39.59 -10.08 18.28
CA LYS A 37 39.51 -9.59 16.90
C LYS A 37 38.33 -8.66 16.69
N SER A 38 37.17 -8.98 17.28
CA SER A 38 35.93 -8.17 17.16
C SER A 38 35.93 -6.93 18.06
N GLY A 39 36.93 -6.74 18.90
CA GLY A 39 37.02 -5.60 19.82
C GLY A 39 36.01 -5.65 20.97
N VAL A 40 35.37 -6.79 21.25
CA VAL A 40 34.43 -6.95 22.37
C VAL A 40 35.07 -7.70 23.53
N LYS A 41 34.59 -7.43 24.77
CA LYS A 41 34.99 -8.21 25.94
C LYS A 41 34.40 -9.63 25.88
N ARG A 42 35.12 -10.65 26.43
CA ARG A 42 34.59 -12.03 26.46
C ARG A 42 33.18 -12.16 27.01
N PRO A 43 32.78 -11.54 28.12
CA PRO A 43 31.39 -11.60 28.60
C PRO A 43 30.40 -11.06 27.57
N THR A 44 30.74 -9.98 26.86
CA THR A 44 29.93 -9.40 25.79
C THR A 44 29.77 -10.36 24.61
N LEU A 45 30.85 -11.04 24.19
CA LEU A 45 30.77 -12.09 23.18
C LEU A 45 29.74 -13.16 23.57
N TYR A 46 29.86 -13.73 24.78
CA TYR A 46 28.94 -14.77 25.25
C TYR A 46 27.51 -14.30 25.39
N LYS A 47 27.26 -13.01 25.67
CA LYS A 47 25.93 -12.42 25.71
C LYS A 47 25.27 -12.43 24.31
N HIS A 48 26.04 -12.20 23.24
CA HIS A 48 25.51 -12.12 21.87
C HIS A 48 25.49 -13.46 21.13
N LEU A 49 26.28 -14.44 21.57
CA LEU A 49 26.37 -15.74 20.89
C LEU A 49 25.02 -16.48 20.73
N PRO A 50 24.13 -16.54 21.74
CA PRO A 50 22.85 -17.22 21.56
C PRO A 50 22.09 -16.66 20.35
N ARG A 51 21.91 -15.34 20.29
CA ARG A 51 21.20 -14.67 19.19
C ARG A 51 21.88 -14.89 17.84
N LEU A 52 23.20 -14.83 17.77
CA LEU A 52 23.94 -15.08 16.53
C LEU A 52 23.81 -16.53 16.06
N LYS A 53 23.67 -17.48 16.99
CA LYS A 53 23.37 -18.89 16.68
C LYS A 53 21.92 -19.07 16.20
N ASP A 54 20.96 -18.44 16.88
CA ASP A 54 19.53 -18.49 16.50
C ASP A 54 19.32 -17.90 15.10
N LEU A 55 20.11 -16.88 14.73
CA LEU A 55 20.13 -16.30 13.39
C LEU A 55 20.92 -17.13 12.37
N CYS A 56 21.50 -18.27 12.77
CA CYS A 56 22.36 -19.09 11.93
C CYS A 56 23.53 -18.33 11.30
N LEU A 57 24.09 -17.34 12.02
CA LEU A 57 25.25 -16.58 11.58
C LEU A 57 26.54 -17.15 12.15
N ILE A 58 26.49 -17.81 13.33
CA ILE A 58 27.63 -18.45 13.98
C ILE A 58 27.21 -19.83 14.47
N SER A 59 28.03 -20.83 14.23
CA SER A 59 27.91 -22.14 14.81
C SER A 59 29.04 -22.45 15.83
N GLU A 60 28.84 -23.48 16.62
CA GLU A 60 29.82 -23.97 17.60
C GLU A 60 30.20 -25.41 17.26
N THR A 61 31.47 -25.66 17.19
CA THR A 61 31.99 -27.01 17.01
C THR A 61 32.98 -27.37 18.13
N VAL A 62 33.00 -28.64 18.55
CA VAL A 62 33.89 -29.13 19.60
C VAL A 62 34.96 -30.00 18.96
N ILE A 63 36.21 -29.69 19.22
CA ILE A 63 37.37 -30.48 18.78
C ILE A 63 38.19 -30.81 20.01
N GLY A 64 38.23 -32.09 20.35
CA GLY A 64 38.82 -32.54 21.61
C GLY A 64 38.07 -31.94 22.80
N LYS A 65 38.77 -31.21 23.67
CA LYS A 65 38.18 -30.55 24.85
C LYS A 65 37.90 -29.07 24.64
N ARG A 66 38.00 -28.55 23.40
CA ARG A 66 37.90 -27.12 23.11
C ARG A 66 36.71 -26.83 22.21
N LYS A 67 36.00 -25.75 22.55
CA LYS A 67 34.89 -25.21 21.74
C LYS A 67 35.43 -24.16 20.78
N TYR A 68 35.03 -24.27 19.53
CA TYR A 68 35.37 -23.33 18.47
C TYR A 68 34.08 -22.69 17.92
N LEU A 69 34.19 -21.45 17.54
CA LEU A 69 33.14 -20.70 16.87
C LEU A 69 33.51 -20.59 15.39
N VAL A 70 32.50 -20.78 14.54
CA VAL A 70 32.62 -20.73 13.08
C VAL A 70 31.53 -19.80 12.55
N ALA A 71 31.89 -18.88 11.65
CA ALA A 71 30.90 -18.12 10.92
C ALA A 71 30.22 -19.01 9.89
N GLU A 72 28.91 -18.95 9.83
CA GLU A 72 28.12 -19.58 8.75
C GLU A 72 28.09 -18.69 7.53
N ASP A 73 27.82 -19.28 6.36
CA ASP A 73 27.68 -18.55 5.10
C ASP A 73 26.51 -17.52 5.21
N PRO A 74 26.73 -16.25 4.81
CA PRO A 74 25.65 -15.27 4.78
C PRO A 74 24.42 -15.71 3.98
N GLN A 75 24.61 -16.58 2.99
CA GLN A 75 23.51 -17.13 2.20
C GLN A 75 22.53 -17.95 3.06
N THR A 76 23.05 -18.72 4.03
CA THR A 76 22.25 -19.50 4.99
C THR A 76 21.27 -18.59 5.77
N TYR A 77 21.76 -17.44 6.24
CA TYR A 77 20.90 -16.45 6.89
C TYR A 77 19.80 -15.92 5.97
N LEU A 78 20.16 -15.58 4.72
CA LEU A 78 19.22 -15.07 3.74
C LEU A 78 18.12 -16.10 3.42
N ASP A 79 18.49 -17.36 3.24
CA ASP A 79 17.54 -18.42 2.91
C ASP A 79 16.60 -18.71 4.08
N ASN A 80 17.10 -18.69 5.32
CA ASN A 80 16.25 -18.81 6.50
C ASN A 80 15.26 -17.65 6.60
N LYS A 81 15.69 -16.42 6.35
CA LYS A 81 14.79 -15.25 6.36
C LYS A 81 13.74 -15.29 5.26
N ARG A 82 14.09 -15.77 4.07
CA ARG A 82 13.11 -15.99 2.99
C ARG A 82 12.05 -17.03 3.39
N ASN A 83 12.46 -18.11 4.03
CA ASN A 83 11.54 -19.14 4.49
C ASN A 83 10.60 -18.61 5.60
N GLU A 84 11.12 -17.83 6.56
CA GLU A 84 10.31 -17.18 7.58
C GLU A 84 9.27 -16.24 6.97
N LEU A 85 9.67 -15.40 6.00
CA LEU A 85 8.77 -14.50 5.28
C LEU A 85 7.70 -15.27 4.53
N LYS A 86 8.07 -16.33 3.82
CA LYS A 86 7.12 -17.18 3.10
C LYS A 86 6.11 -17.85 4.04
N SER A 87 6.56 -18.30 5.20
CA SER A 87 5.67 -18.83 6.24
C SER A 87 4.70 -17.76 6.74
N PHE A 88 5.19 -16.54 7.00
CA PHE A 88 4.37 -15.42 7.41
C PHE A 88 3.36 -15.03 6.31
N GLU A 89 3.77 -14.98 5.05
CA GLU A 89 2.87 -14.74 3.90
C GLU A 89 1.70 -15.73 3.88
N ASN A 90 1.97 -17.00 4.12
CA ASN A 90 0.94 -18.03 4.19
C ASN A 90 -0.05 -17.84 5.36
N THR A 91 0.40 -17.22 6.45
CA THR A 91 -0.42 -16.96 7.66
C THR A 91 -1.25 -15.66 7.52
N ILE A 92 -0.89 -14.76 6.62
CA ILE A 92 -1.60 -13.47 6.42
C ILE A 92 -3.12 -13.63 6.23
N PRO A 93 -3.64 -14.59 5.42
CA PRO A 93 -5.07 -14.76 5.26
C PRO A 93 -5.79 -15.05 6.59
N GLU A 94 -5.22 -15.89 7.43
CA GLU A 94 -5.78 -16.24 8.75
C GLU A 94 -5.74 -15.05 9.71
N LEU A 95 -4.63 -14.31 9.74
CA LEU A 95 -4.51 -13.09 10.54
C LEU A 95 -5.52 -12.01 10.09
N ARG A 96 -5.80 -11.92 8.79
CA ARG A 96 -6.84 -11.03 8.25
C ARG A 96 -8.24 -11.42 8.70
N LEU A 97 -8.53 -12.71 8.87
CA LEU A 97 -9.81 -13.15 9.43
C LEU A 97 -9.98 -12.68 10.88
N LEU A 98 -8.92 -12.73 11.68
CA LEU A 98 -8.94 -12.19 13.06
C LEU A 98 -9.21 -10.67 13.08
N LEU A 99 -8.67 -9.92 12.15
CA LEU A 99 -8.98 -8.49 12.00
C LEU A 99 -10.46 -8.25 11.66
N ASN A 100 -11.03 -9.10 10.79
CA ASN A 100 -12.42 -8.94 10.34
C ASN A 100 -13.45 -9.30 11.42
N THR A 101 -13.12 -10.17 12.39
CA THR A 101 -14.03 -10.47 13.52
C THR A 101 -14.21 -9.29 14.48
N MET A 102 -13.31 -8.29 14.44
CA MET A 102 -13.42 -7.06 15.25
C MET A 102 -13.95 -5.83 14.49
N GLN A 103 -14.12 -5.90 13.16
CA GLN A 103 -14.52 -4.74 12.36
C GLN A 103 -15.97 -4.84 11.84
N ILE A 104 -16.92 -4.56 12.73
CA ILE A 104 -18.27 -4.10 12.36
C ILE A 104 -18.20 -2.65 11.78
N LYS A 105 -17.05 -1.97 11.92
CA LYS A 105 -16.88 -0.60 11.44
C LYS A 105 -16.36 -0.58 10.00
N PRO A 106 -16.97 0.21 9.10
CA PRO A 106 -16.45 0.40 7.76
C PRO A 106 -15.02 0.98 7.82
N LYS A 107 -14.13 0.45 7.00
CA LYS A 107 -12.77 1.02 6.88
C LYS A 107 -12.87 2.34 6.12
N ILE A 108 -12.40 3.43 6.74
CA ILE A 108 -12.35 4.76 6.14
C ILE A 108 -10.90 5.15 5.93
N ILE A 109 -10.58 5.64 4.72
CA ILE A 109 -9.25 6.13 4.36
C ILE A 109 -9.40 7.58 3.92
N PHE A 110 -8.57 8.45 4.47
CA PHE A 110 -8.50 9.86 4.10
C PHE A 110 -7.30 10.13 3.19
N TYR A 111 -7.50 11.03 2.25
CA TYR A 111 -6.49 11.52 1.33
C TYR A 111 -6.52 13.05 1.35
N GLU A 112 -5.37 13.69 1.52
CA GLU A 112 -5.25 15.14 1.62
C GLU A 112 -4.47 15.70 0.42
N GLY A 113 -4.88 16.86 -0.05
CA GLY A 113 -4.25 17.56 -1.15
C GLY A 113 -4.42 16.92 -2.52
N PHE A 114 -3.86 17.57 -3.54
CA PHE A 114 -3.96 17.10 -4.93
C PHE A 114 -3.30 15.73 -5.12
N GLU A 115 -2.15 15.48 -4.52
CA GLU A 115 -1.48 14.19 -4.61
C GLU A 115 -2.29 13.08 -3.92
N GLY A 116 -3.01 13.42 -2.85
CA GLY A 116 -3.94 12.51 -2.20
C GLY A 116 -5.11 12.15 -3.13
N LEU A 117 -5.72 13.12 -3.80
CA LEU A 117 -6.80 12.88 -4.77
C LEU A 117 -6.33 12.04 -5.96
N LYS A 118 -5.14 12.29 -6.50
CA LYS A 118 -4.57 11.44 -7.58
C LYS A 118 -4.51 9.98 -7.16
N LYS A 119 -4.08 9.70 -5.91
CA LYS A 119 -4.08 8.35 -5.35
C LYS A 119 -5.50 7.79 -5.21
N LEU A 120 -6.46 8.56 -4.71
CA LEU A 120 -7.86 8.15 -4.60
C LEU A 120 -8.41 7.72 -5.96
N TYR A 121 -8.20 8.49 -7.03
CA TYR A 121 -8.63 8.10 -8.37
C TYR A 121 -8.01 6.77 -8.82
N MET A 122 -6.73 6.58 -8.57
CA MET A 122 -6.06 5.33 -8.91
C MET A 122 -6.57 4.12 -8.12
N GLU A 123 -7.04 4.32 -6.86
CA GLU A 123 -7.69 3.27 -6.07
C GLU A 123 -8.96 2.74 -6.73
N THR A 124 -9.76 3.62 -7.39
CA THR A 124 -11.00 3.19 -8.07
C THR A 124 -10.75 2.15 -9.18
N LEU A 125 -9.53 2.10 -9.71
CA LEU A 125 -9.14 1.18 -10.79
C LEU A 125 -8.62 -0.17 -10.31
N LYS A 126 -8.33 -0.32 -9.01
CA LYS A 126 -7.70 -1.55 -8.48
C LYS A 126 -8.63 -2.75 -8.54
N GLU A 127 -9.90 -2.57 -8.25
CA GLU A 127 -10.88 -3.67 -8.24
C GLU A 127 -11.32 -4.12 -9.64
N LYS A 128 -11.00 -3.36 -10.68
CA LYS A 128 -11.39 -3.64 -12.07
C LYS A 128 -12.90 -3.86 -12.23
N LYS A 129 -13.73 -3.17 -11.44
CA LYS A 129 -15.18 -3.22 -11.46
C LYS A 129 -15.75 -1.99 -12.17
N PRO A 130 -16.98 -2.06 -12.75
CA PRO A 130 -17.66 -0.89 -13.28
C PRO A 130 -17.72 0.23 -12.26
N ILE A 131 -17.55 1.49 -12.72
CA ILE A 131 -17.61 2.68 -11.89
C ILE A 131 -18.89 3.44 -12.19
N LEU A 132 -19.56 3.89 -11.12
CA LEU A 132 -20.67 4.85 -11.19
C LEU A 132 -20.20 6.15 -10.56
N GLU A 133 -20.42 7.26 -11.22
CA GLU A 133 -19.90 8.56 -10.82
C GLU A 133 -20.99 9.62 -10.80
N PHE A 134 -21.09 10.33 -9.68
CA PHE A 134 -21.75 11.61 -9.59
C PHE A 134 -20.68 12.68 -9.61
N VAL A 135 -20.77 13.68 -10.48
CA VAL A 135 -19.77 14.73 -10.64
C VAL A 135 -20.36 16.08 -10.96
N SER A 136 -19.71 17.15 -10.47
CA SER A 136 -19.93 18.52 -10.90
C SER A 136 -18.61 19.10 -11.41
N LEU A 137 -18.61 19.60 -12.64
CA LEU A 137 -17.38 20.15 -13.23
C LEU A 137 -17.03 21.55 -12.71
N GLU A 138 -17.91 22.21 -11.96
CA GLU A 138 -17.70 23.59 -11.50
C GLU A 138 -16.53 23.72 -10.50
N ASN A 139 -16.18 22.63 -9.81
CA ASN A 139 -15.19 22.65 -8.74
C ASN A 139 -13.88 21.93 -9.08
N ILE A 140 -13.75 21.39 -10.28
CA ILE A 140 -12.54 20.65 -10.68
C ILE A 140 -11.42 21.63 -11.01
N SER A 141 -10.28 21.52 -10.32
CA SER A 141 -9.10 22.32 -10.66
C SER A 141 -8.47 21.86 -11.97
N ALA A 142 -7.78 22.79 -12.65
CA ALA A 142 -7.04 22.48 -13.88
C ALA A 142 -6.01 21.35 -13.69
N GLU A 143 -5.42 21.24 -12.50
CA GLU A 143 -4.46 20.18 -12.18
C GLU A 143 -5.13 18.80 -12.14
N ILE A 144 -6.30 18.70 -11.53
CA ILE A 144 -7.08 17.44 -11.48
C ILE A 144 -7.61 17.08 -12.87
N GLU A 145 -8.10 18.08 -13.62
CA GLU A 145 -8.53 17.85 -15.00
C GLU A 145 -7.39 17.32 -15.86
N PHE A 146 -6.20 17.93 -15.77
CA PHE A 146 -5.01 17.47 -16.47
C PHE A 146 -4.64 16.02 -16.09
N HIS A 147 -4.60 15.70 -14.78
CA HIS A 147 -4.32 14.36 -14.31
C HIS A 147 -5.36 13.35 -14.80
N SER A 148 -6.64 13.70 -14.74
CA SER A 148 -7.73 12.85 -15.19
C SER A 148 -7.57 12.50 -16.68
N ARG A 149 -7.36 13.49 -17.54
CA ARG A 149 -7.23 13.32 -18.99
C ARG A 149 -5.98 12.52 -19.39
N ASN A 150 -4.84 12.81 -18.76
CA ASN A 150 -3.55 12.27 -19.20
C ASN A 150 -3.14 10.97 -18.51
N TYR A 151 -3.70 10.67 -17.33
CA TYR A 151 -3.30 9.48 -16.55
C TYR A 151 -4.47 8.58 -16.19
N TYR A 152 -5.52 9.10 -15.56
CA TYR A 152 -6.61 8.28 -15.06
C TYR A 152 -7.45 7.65 -16.18
N ILE A 153 -7.96 8.45 -17.11
CA ILE A 153 -8.83 7.97 -18.21
C ILE A 153 -8.11 6.93 -19.07
N PRO A 154 -6.87 7.17 -19.55
CA PRO A 154 -6.14 6.16 -20.31
C PRO A 154 -5.94 4.84 -19.55
N GLN A 155 -5.62 4.89 -18.27
CA GLN A 155 -5.45 3.68 -17.47
C GLN A 155 -6.77 2.93 -17.24
N ARG A 156 -7.88 3.65 -17.03
CA ARG A 156 -9.20 3.07 -16.91
C ARG A 156 -9.59 2.33 -18.20
N ILE A 157 -9.41 2.96 -19.35
CA ILE A 157 -9.70 2.38 -20.68
C ILE A 157 -8.84 1.14 -20.93
N ASN A 158 -7.53 1.23 -20.68
CA ASN A 158 -6.60 0.11 -20.82
C ASN A 158 -6.99 -1.10 -19.96
N ARG A 159 -7.52 -0.86 -18.77
CA ARG A 159 -8.04 -1.90 -17.88
C ARG A 159 -9.45 -2.37 -18.23
N LYS A 160 -10.06 -1.83 -19.29
CA LYS A 160 -11.42 -2.13 -19.76
C LYS A 160 -12.50 -1.89 -18.70
N ILE A 161 -12.35 -0.87 -17.87
CA ILE A 161 -13.29 -0.53 -16.80
C ILE A 161 -14.33 0.45 -17.35
N PRO A 162 -15.62 0.05 -17.47
CA PRO A 162 -16.68 0.95 -17.90
C PRO A 162 -17.05 1.94 -16.80
N ILE A 163 -17.54 3.12 -17.21
CA ILE A 163 -18.01 4.16 -16.30
C ILE A 163 -19.36 4.72 -16.76
N LYS A 164 -20.28 4.93 -15.81
CA LYS A 164 -21.50 5.70 -16.01
C LYS A 164 -21.41 6.96 -15.17
N ILE A 165 -21.67 8.11 -15.75
CA ILE A 165 -21.50 9.43 -15.14
C ILE A 165 -22.84 10.17 -15.12
N ILE A 166 -23.27 10.61 -13.95
CA ILE A 166 -24.32 11.60 -13.79
C ILE A 166 -23.64 12.93 -13.52
N LEU A 167 -23.74 13.83 -14.48
CA LEU A 167 -23.14 15.15 -14.45
C LEU A 167 -24.19 16.19 -14.03
N SER A 168 -23.93 16.91 -12.95
CA SER A 168 -24.72 18.08 -12.54
C SER A 168 -24.06 19.35 -13.06
N GLY A 169 -24.85 20.24 -13.68
CA GLY A 169 -24.34 21.51 -14.19
C GLY A 169 -25.33 22.25 -15.06
N LYS A 170 -24.97 23.49 -15.38
CA LYS A 170 -25.68 24.27 -16.39
C LYS A 170 -25.36 23.67 -17.75
N THR A 171 -26.37 23.45 -18.56
CA THR A 171 -26.26 22.93 -19.93
C THR A 171 -25.48 23.92 -20.83
N SER A 172 -24.18 23.99 -20.69
CA SER A 172 -23.32 24.71 -21.62
C SER A 172 -22.85 23.76 -22.73
N SER A 173 -22.63 24.33 -23.93
CA SER A 173 -22.16 23.56 -25.10
C SER A 173 -20.84 22.82 -24.89
N GLU A 174 -20.06 23.17 -23.87
CA GLU A 174 -18.82 22.50 -23.51
C GLU A 174 -19.04 21.15 -22.82
N PHE A 175 -20.13 20.99 -22.04
CA PHE A 175 -20.51 19.72 -21.44
C PHE A 175 -21.01 18.70 -22.46
N ILE A 176 -21.52 19.18 -23.60
CA ILE A 176 -21.94 18.32 -24.72
C ILE A 176 -20.74 17.56 -25.32
N LYS A 177 -19.49 18.04 -25.13
CA LYS A 177 -18.27 17.33 -25.56
C LYS A 177 -17.93 16.11 -24.70
N LEU A 178 -18.46 16.01 -23.48
CA LEU A 178 -18.34 14.84 -22.61
C LEU A 178 -19.40 13.77 -22.88
N LYS A 179 -19.87 13.66 -24.12
CA LYS A 179 -20.88 12.67 -24.50
C LYS A 179 -20.42 11.24 -24.28
N THR A 180 -21.40 10.36 -24.17
CA THR A 180 -21.24 8.92 -24.27
C THR A 180 -20.25 8.55 -25.37
N SER A 181 -19.21 7.85 -25.01
CA SER A 181 -18.15 7.42 -25.91
C SER A 181 -17.93 5.90 -25.76
N SER A 182 -18.25 5.17 -26.80
CA SER A 182 -18.08 3.71 -26.78
C SER A 182 -16.62 3.28 -26.68
N TRP A 183 -15.70 4.00 -27.34
CA TRP A 183 -14.27 3.67 -27.26
C TRP A 183 -13.67 4.02 -25.90
N GLU A 184 -14.22 5.03 -25.18
CA GLU A 184 -13.83 5.34 -23.82
C GLU A 184 -14.60 4.53 -22.77
N LEU A 185 -15.47 3.62 -23.17
CA LEU A 185 -16.31 2.83 -22.28
C LEU A 185 -17.10 3.72 -21.30
N ARG A 186 -17.62 4.85 -21.77
CA ARG A 186 -18.25 5.89 -20.95
C ARG A 186 -19.66 6.19 -21.43
N ALA A 187 -20.61 6.18 -20.49
CA ALA A 187 -21.97 6.67 -20.67
C ALA A 187 -22.18 7.89 -19.76
N VAL A 188 -22.77 8.97 -20.29
CA VAL A 188 -23.00 10.22 -19.53
C VAL A 188 -24.46 10.63 -19.65
N LYS A 189 -25.06 11.01 -18.53
CA LYS A 189 -26.33 11.73 -18.44
C LYS A 189 -26.14 13.03 -17.70
N VAL A 190 -26.83 14.09 -18.14
CA VAL A 190 -26.74 15.43 -17.55
C VAL A 190 -28.02 15.74 -16.80
N ILE A 191 -27.89 16.21 -15.57
CA ILE A 191 -29.00 16.64 -14.71
C ILE A 191 -28.89 18.12 -14.44
N ASN A 192 -30.04 18.79 -14.38
CA ASN A 192 -30.11 20.20 -13.98
C ASN A 192 -29.71 20.33 -12.50
N GLU A 193 -28.71 21.16 -12.21
CA GLU A 193 -28.17 21.42 -10.87
C GLU A 193 -29.22 21.92 -9.88
N ASN A 194 -30.21 22.70 -10.34
CA ASN A 194 -31.29 23.19 -9.48
C ASN A 194 -32.23 22.10 -9.01
N LYS A 195 -32.29 20.97 -9.73
CA LYS A 195 -33.11 19.80 -9.36
C LYS A 195 -32.34 18.77 -8.53
N PHE A 196 -31.06 18.62 -8.83
CA PHE A 196 -30.18 17.64 -8.15
C PHE A 196 -28.76 18.21 -8.05
N PRO A 197 -28.48 19.02 -7.03
CA PRO A 197 -27.13 19.57 -6.83
C PRO A 197 -26.15 18.48 -6.43
N ILE A 198 -24.99 18.45 -7.07
CA ILE A 198 -23.89 17.53 -6.73
C ILE A 198 -22.71 18.39 -6.23
N PRO A 199 -22.54 18.55 -4.91
CA PRO A 199 -21.52 19.45 -4.36
C PRO A 199 -20.11 18.85 -4.28
N LEU A 200 -19.97 17.56 -4.62
CA LEU A 200 -18.72 16.82 -4.54
C LEU A 200 -18.73 15.68 -5.58
N ASP A 201 -17.57 15.14 -5.91
CA ASP A 201 -17.50 13.96 -6.73
C ASP A 201 -17.67 12.69 -5.88
N CYS A 202 -18.50 11.77 -6.35
CA CYS A 202 -18.75 10.50 -5.70
C CYS A 202 -18.53 9.34 -6.68
N TYR A 203 -17.61 8.44 -6.36
CA TYR A 203 -17.32 7.23 -7.14
C TYR A 203 -17.81 6.00 -6.38
N ILE A 204 -18.57 5.15 -7.06
CA ILE A 204 -19.11 3.90 -6.49
C ILE A 204 -18.57 2.75 -7.32
N TYR A 205 -17.78 1.87 -6.70
CA TYR A 205 -17.12 0.75 -7.39
C TYR A 205 -16.91 -0.44 -6.44
N GLY A 206 -17.16 -1.66 -6.93
CA GLY A 206 -17.09 -2.85 -6.06
C GLY A 206 -17.93 -2.67 -4.79
N ASN A 207 -17.31 -2.78 -3.62
CA ASN A 207 -17.90 -2.55 -2.31
C ASN A 207 -17.43 -1.24 -1.67
N ASN A 208 -16.99 -0.29 -2.49
CA ASN A 208 -16.41 0.97 -2.06
C ASN A 208 -17.22 2.16 -2.54
N VAL A 209 -17.23 3.20 -1.73
CA VAL A 209 -17.70 4.53 -2.10
C VAL A 209 -16.58 5.51 -1.80
N SER A 210 -16.21 6.35 -2.76
CA SER A 210 -15.25 7.41 -2.52
C SER A 210 -15.84 8.77 -2.84
N PHE A 211 -15.39 9.77 -2.09
CA PHE A 211 -15.79 11.15 -2.22
C PHE A 211 -14.56 12.01 -2.43
N ALA A 212 -14.63 12.94 -3.40
CA ALA A 212 -13.65 13.99 -3.57
C ALA A 212 -14.32 15.34 -3.34
N LEU A 213 -13.80 16.08 -2.36
CA LEU A 213 -14.31 17.37 -1.93
C LEU A 213 -13.32 18.45 -2.36
N TYR A 214 -13.83 19.43 -3.11
CA TYR A 214 -13.07 20.60 -3.55
C TYR A 214 -13.60 21.83 -2.82
N ARG A 215 -12.69 22.61 -2.27
CA ARG A 215 -13.01 23.88 -1.60
C ARG A 215 -12.13 24.97 -2.19
N LYS A 216 -12.68 26.17 -2.39
CA LYS A 216 -11.94 27.27 -3.01
C LYS A 216 -10.71 27.71 -2.21
N ASP A 217 -10.79 27.65 -0.88
CA ASP A 217 -9.78 28.26 0.01
C ASP A 217 -9.04 27.23 0.88
N SER A 218 -9.12 25.93 0.53
CA SER A 218 -8.42 24.86 1.27
C SER A 218 -8.00 23.74 0.33
N GLU A 219 -7.04 22.94 0.78
CA GLU A 219 -6.64 21.76 0.04
C GLU A 219 -7.82 20.78 -0.13
N PRO A 220 -7.91 20.13 -1.29
CA PRO A 220 -8.96 19.16 -1.53
C PRO A 220 -8.78 17.93 -0.63
N VAL A 221 -9.89 17.29 -0.29
CA VAL A 221 -9.91 16.10 0.57
C VAL A 221 -10.60 14.96 -0.15
N GLY A 222 -10.00 13.79 -0.08
CA GLY A 222 -10.56 12.54 -0.56
C GLY A 222 -10.89 11.60 0.59
N ILE A 223 -11.98 10.84 0.46
CA ILE A 223 -12.40 9.83 1.44
C ILE A 223 -12.79 8.57 0.69
N ILE A 224 -12.28 7.42 1.12
CA ILE A 224 -12.76 6.11 0.66
C ILE A 224 -13.40 5.38 1.84
N ILE A 225 -14.60 4.89 1.64
CA ILE A 225 -15.35 4.09 2.62
C ILE A 225 -15.55 2.69 2.04
N HIS A 226 -14.97 1.70 2.69
CA HIS A 226 -15.16 0.28 2.37
C HIS A 226 -16.39 -0.23 3.14
N SER A 227 -17.55 -0.30 2.49
CA SER A 227 -18.80 -0.83 3.06
C SER A 227 -19.69 -1.38 1.96
N VAL A 228 -20.11 -2.63 2.12
CA VAL A 228 -21.07 -3.29 1.22
C VAL A 228 -22.42 -2.58 1.28
N GLU A 229 -22.89 -2.22 2.49
CA GLU A 229 -24.18 -1.58 2.74
C GLU A 229 -24.24 -0.20 2.09
N LEU A 230 -23.21 0.64 2.34
CA LEU A 230 -23.13 1.97 1.75
C LEU A 230 -23.02 1.90 0.23
N SER A 231 -22.18 1.03 -0.29
CA SER A 231 -22.02 0.82 -1.73
C SER A 231 -23.34 0.36 -2.38
N THR A 232 -24.08 -0.54 -1.73
CA THR A 232 -25.38 -1.03 -2.22
C THR A 232 -26.40 0.11 -2.25
N LEU A 233 -26.50 0.89 -1.17
CA LEU A 233 -27.39 2.06 -1.10
C LEU A 233 -27.05 3.06 -2.22
N MET A 234 -25.77 3.42 -2.36
CA MET A 234 -25.33 4.40 -3.35
C MET A 234 -25.54 3.92 -4.79
N LYS A 235 -25.38 2.62 -5.08
CA LYS A 235 -25.73 2.03 -6.38
C LYS A 235 -27.22 2.13 -6.67
N SER A 236 -28.07 1.88 -5.68
CA SER A 236 -29.53 2.01 -5.82
C SER A 236 -29.93 3.46 -6.09
N LEU A 237 -29.35 4.41 -5.35
CA LEU A 237 -29.57 5.84 -5.59
C LEU A 237 -29.11 6.25 -6.99
N PHE A 238 -27.92 5.81 -7.40
CA PHE A 238 -27.43 6.10 -8.75
C PHE A 238 -28.38 5.57 -9.83
N SER A 239 -28.82 4.33 -9.71
CA SER A 239 -29.73 3.70 -10.68
C SER A 239 -31.05 4.46 -10.76
N PHE A 240 -31.65 4.82 -9.63
CA PHE A 240 -32.87 5.61 -9.57
C PHE A 240 -32.73 6.96 -10.26
N VAL A 241 -31.63 7.67 -9.97
CA VAL A 241 -31.35 8.97 -10.61
C VAL A 241 -31.07 8.79 -12.09
N TRP A 242 -30.34 7.74 -12.48
CA TRP A 242 -30.02 7.42 -13.88
C TRP A 242 -31.26 7.15 -14.72
N GLU A 243 -32.27 6.52 -14.18
CA GLU A 243 -33.53 6.24 -14.88
C GLU A 243 -34.39 7.50 -15.05
N LYS A 244 -34.27 8.47 -14.14
CA LYS A 244 -35.07 9.71 -14.14
C LYS A 244 -34.42 10.88 -14.87
N SER A 245 -33.15 10.76 -15.29
CA SER A 245 -32.36 11.76 -15.98
C SER A 245 -32.36 11.65 -17.52
#